data_c3af6a5c1117ee5428984d19e3f0c090
#
_entry.id   c3af6a5c1117ee5428984d19e3f0c090
#
_cell.length_a   1.000
_cell.length_b   1.000
_cell.length_c   1.000
_cell.angle_alpha   90.00
_cell.angle_beta   90.00
_cell.angle_gamma   90.00
#
_symmetry.space_group_name_H-M   'P 1'
#
loop_
_entity.id
_entity.type
_entity.pdbx_description
1 polymer ?
#
loop_
_entity_poly.entity_id
_entity_poly.type
_entity_poly.pdbx_seq_one_letter_code
_entity_poly.pdbx_strand_id
1 'polypeptide(L)'
;MNKLIAIASLAATMAVTGAAFSGETPAPEGASVYFINIKDGDTLTNPVTIQFGLKGMGVAPAGTEKEHTGHHHLIINESIEGEELNEPIPADDQHIHFGGGQTEKTLELPAGTHTLQLVLGDWSHIPHNPPVMSEKITVTVK
;
A
#
# COMPACT_ATOMS: atom_id res chain seq x y z
N MET A 1 -3.47 54.01 -45.85
CA MET A 1 -4.36 52.87 -45.45
C MET A 1 -3.52 51.84 -44.73
N ASN A 2 -3.41 51.89 -43.43
CA ASN A 2 -2.61 50.95 -42.62
C ASN A 2 -3.54 49.87 -42.10
N LYS A 3 -3.30 48.61 -42.55
CA LYS A 3 -4.00 47.41 -42.04
C LYS A 3 -3.25 46.94 -40.80
N LEU A 4 -3.81 47.09 -39.63
CA LEU A 4 -3.38 46.43 -38.39
C LEU A 4 -3.71 44.94 -38.44
N ILE A 5 -2.68 44.13 -38.42
CA ILE A 5 -2.82 42.67 -38.26
C ILE A 5 -2.78 42.38 -36.77
N ALA A 6 -3.93 41.96 -36.21
CA ALA A 6 -4.02 41.47 -34.85
C ALA A 6 -3.50 40.03 -34.79
N ILE A 7 -2.40 39.82 -34.08
CA ILE A 7 -1.87 38.49 -33.80
C ILE A 7 -2.56 38.01 -32.50
N ALA A 8 -3.46 37.06 -32.65
CA ALA A 8 -4.06 36.36 -31.52
C ALA A 8 -3.06 35.31 -30.99
N SER A 9 -2.49 35.59 -29.82
CA SER A 9 -1.68 34.62 -29.08
C SER A 9 -2.61 33.60 -28.43
N LEU A 10 -2.58 32.37 -28.94
CA LEU A 10 -3.22 31.23 -28.34
C LEU A 10 -2.32 30.69 -27.22
N ALA A 11 -2.61 31.03 -25.97
CA ALA A 11 -1.95 30.43 -24.83
C ALA A 11 -2.48 29.01 -24.61
N ALA A 12 -1.68 28.02 -24.99
CA ALA A 12 -1.97 26.63 -24.67
C ALA A 12 -1.60 26.39 -23.20
N THR A 13 -2.60 26.28 -22.33
CA THR A 13 -2.44 25.80 -20.97
C THR A 13 -2.21 24.29 -21.03
N MET A 14 -0.95 23.85 -20.86
CA MET A 14 -0.65 22.46 -20.60
C MET A 14 -1.10 22.13 -19.16
N ALA A 15 -2.18 21.35 -19.05
CA ALA A 15 -2.54 20.71 -17.80
C ALA A 15 -1.49 19.64 -17.52
N VAL A 16 -0.59 19.90 -16.58
CA VAL A 16 0.27 18.87 -16.03
C VAL A 16 -0.63 17.97 -15.16
N THR A 17 -1.10 16.88 -15.74
CA THR A 17 -1.69 15.80 -14.95
C THR A 17 -0.52 15.18 -14.20
N GLY A 18 -0.41 15.50 -12.90
CA GLY A 18 0.54 14.85 -12.02
C GLY A 18 0.25 13.35 -12.03
N ALA A 19 1.12 12.56 -12.61
CA ALA A 19 1.08 11.13 -12.45
C ALA A 19 1.28 10.84 -10.97
N ALA A 20 0.32 10.14 -10.35
CA ALA A 20 0.54 9.59 -9.03
C ALA A 20 1.61 8.50 -9.17
N PHE A 21 2.81 8.78 -8.71
CA PHE A 21 3.90 7.82 -8.70
C PHE A 21 3.62 6.81 -7.58
N SER A 22 3.45 5.58 -7.94
CA SER A 22 3.56 4.42 -7.08
C SER A 22 4.68 3.60 -7.68
N GLY A 23 5.59 3.09 -6.89
CA GLY A 23 6.78 2.31 -7.23
C GLY A 23 7.06 1.97 -8.70
N GLU A 24 8.21 1.44 -8.97
CA GLU A 24 8.59 1.06 -10.35
C GLU A 24 8.14 -0.37 -10.73
N THR A 25 7.91 -1.24 -9.72
CA THR A 25 7.55 -2.64 -9.94
C THR A 25 6.06 -2.78 -10.29
N PRO A 26 5.72 -3.26 -11.48
CA PRO A 26 4.31 -3.38 -11.88
C PRO A 26 3.56 -4.42 -11.06
N ALA A 27 2.31 -4.11 -10.72
CA ALA A 27 1.34 -5.10 -10.25
C ALA A 27 0.40 -5.51 -11.38
N PRO A 28 0.03 -6.80 -11.49
CA PRO A 28 -0.96 -7.23 -12.47
C PRO A 28 -2.34 -6.67 -12.14
N GLU A 29 -3.16 -6.49 -13.17
CA GLU A 29 -4.54 -6.07 -13.02
C GLU A 29 -5.32 -7.04 -12.13
N GLY A 30 -6.09 -6.51 -11.18
CA GLY A 30 -6.88 -7.30 -10.25
C GLY A 30 -6.09 -7.90 -9.08
N ALA A 31 -4.80 -7.58 -8.94
CA ALA A 31 -4.04 -7.95 -7.75
C ALA A 31 -4.66 -7.30 -6.50
N SER A 32 -4.84 -8.08 -5.44
CA SER A 32 -5.41 -7.59 -4.20
C SER A 32 -4.84 -8.31 -2.98
N VAL A 33 -4.66 -7.55 -1.91
CA VAL A 33 -4.28 -8.03 -0.59
C VAL A 33 -5.45 -7.78 0.37
N TYR A 34 -5.70 -8.70 1.30
CA TYR A 34 -6.86 -8.61 2.19
C TYR A 34 -6.62 -9.34 3.52
N PHE A 35 -7.36 -8.93 4.55
CA PHE A 35 -7.44 -9.66 5.81
C PHE A 35 -8.36 -10.88 5.65
N ILE A 36 -7.92 -12.03 6.16
CA ILE A 36 -8.69 -13.29 6.03
C ILE A 36 -9.65 -13.44 7.22
N ASN A 37 -9.18 -13.24 8.44
CA ASN A 37 -9.88 -13.62 9.66
C ASN A 37 -10.37 -12.46 10.52
N ILE A 38 -10.12 -11.23 10.12
CA ILE A 38 -10.61 -10.00 10.77
C ILE A 38 -11.23 -9.06 9.75
N LYS A 39 -12.13 -8.20 10.20
CA LYS A 39 -12.82 -7.23 9.35
C LYS A 39 -13.05 -5.91 10.09
N ASP A 40 -13.40 -4.89 9.34
CA ASP A 40 -13.76 -3.59 9.88
C ASP A 40 -14.86 -3.68 10.94
N GLY A 41 -14.64 -3.00 12.07
CA GLY A 41 -15.55 -2.98 13.21
C GLY A 41 -15.41 -4.13 14.20
N ASP A 42 -14.51 -5.08 13.97
CA ASP A 42 -14.30 -6.21 14.89
C ASP A 42 -13.77 -5.76 16.25
N THR A 43 -14.20 -6.50 17.29
CA THR A 43 -13.62 -6.44 18.63
C THR A 43 -12.72 -7.66 18.82
N LEU A 44 -11.47 -7.40 19.15
CA LEU A 44 -10.41 -8.41 19.28
C LEU A 44 -9.97 -8.55 20.72
N THR A 45 -9.46 -9.73 21.06
CA THR A 45 -8.86 -10.04 22.36
C THR A 45 -7.43 -10.53 22.16
N ASN A 46 -6.49 -10.02 22.95
CA ASN A 46 -5.09 -10.45 22.90
C ASN A 46 -4.90 -11.90 23.39
N PRO A 47 -3.94 -12.64 22.82
CA PRO A 47 -3.15 -12.31 21.65
C PRO A 47 -3.99 -12.34 20.36
N VAL A 48 -3.74 -11.43 19.42
CA VAL A 48 -4.45 -11.34 18.15
C VAL A 48 -3.64 -12.03 17.06
N THR A 49 -4.22 -13.04 16.42
CA THR A 49 -3.64 -13.63 15.21
C THR A 49 -4.32 -13.03 13.99
N ILE A 50 -3.52 -12.44 13.10
CA ILE A 50 -3.96 -11.82 11.86
C ILE A 50 -3.44 -12.65 10.70
N GLN A 51 -4.32 -13.01 9.77
CA GLN A 51 -4.01 -13.77 8.56
C GLN A 51 -4.19 -12.89 7.32
N PHE A 52 -3.24 -12.98 6.40
CA PHE A 52 -3.17 -12.15 5.19
C PHE A 52 -3.42 -12.99 3.96
N GLY A 53 -4.30 -12.51 3.08
CA GLY A 53 -4.56 -13.11 1.77
C GLY A 53 -3.99 -12.27 0.64
N LEU A 54 -3.52 -12.92 -0.41
CA LEU A 54 -3.05 -12.30 -1.64
C LEU A 54 -3.69 -12.99 -2.84
N LYS A 55 -4.26 -12.20 -3.75
CA LYS A 55 -4.87 -12.68 -4.98
C LYS A 55 -4.19 -12.05 -6.19
N GLY A 56 -3.96 -12.85 -7.23
CA GLY A 56 -3.38 -12.39 -8.50
C GLY A 56 -1.86 -12.21 -8.50
N MET A 57 -1.20 -12.46 -7.36
CA MET A 57 0.25 -12.43 -7.20
C MET A 57 0.70 -13.55 -6.27
N GLY A 58 2.01 -13.81 -6.24
CA GLY A 58 2.63 -14.74 -5.32
C GLY A 58 3.33 -14.04 -4.15
N VAL A 59 3.39 -14.69 -2.99
CA VAL A 59 4.23 -14.26 -1.88
C VAL A 59 5.65 -14.73 -2.10
N ALA A 60 6.62 -13.83 -1.94
CA ALA A 60 8.04 -14.15 -1.99
C ALA A 60 8.78 -13.42 -0.85
N PRO A 61 9.86 -13.99 -0.30
CA PRO A 61 10.66 -13.29 0.69
C PRO A 61 11.25 -11.99 0.15
N ALA A 62 11.48 -11.01 1.03
CA ALA A 62 12.20 -9.79 0.70
C ALA A 62 13.55 -10.11 0.03
N GLY A 63 13.96 -9.31 -0.94
CA GLY A 63 15.16 -9.55 -1.73
C GLY A 63 14.98 -10.53 -2.90
N THR A 64 13.82 -11.16 -3.03
CA THR A 64 13.51 -12.03 -4.17
C THR A 64 12.92 -11.21 -5.31
N GLU A 65 13.74 -10.88 -6.29
CA GLU A 65 13.33 -10.15 -7.48
C GLU A 65 12.68 -11.10 -8.49
N LYS A 66 11.36 -11.21 -8.41
CA LYS A 66 10.56 -12.04 -9.30
C LYS A 66 9.27 -11.30 -9.65
N GLU A 67 8.95 -11.31 -10.95
CA GLU A 67 7.74 -10.71 -11.49
C GLU A 67 6.47 -11.22 -10.79
N HIS A 68 5.52 -10.34 -10.51
CA HIS A 68 4.24 -10.64 -9.88
C HIS A 68 4.37 -11.31 -8.50
N THR A 69 5.39 -10.94 -7.74
CA THR A 69 5.57 -11.37 -6.36
C THR A 69 5.85 -10.21 -5.43
N GLY A 70 5.59 -10.41 -4.16
CA GLY A 70 5.87 -9.44 -3.12
C GLY A 70 5.72 -10.05 -1.72
N HIS A 71 5.95 -9.24 -0.71
CA HIS A 71 5.79 -9.64 0.68
C HIS A 71 4.93 -8.65 1.45
N HIS A 72 4.24 -9.15 2.47
CA HIS A 72 3.31 -8.37 3.25
C HIS A 72 3.98 -7.38 4.20
N HIS A 73 3.33 -6.24 4.38
CA HIS A 73 3.55 -5.28 5.45
C HIS A 73 2.21 -4.99 6.13
N LEU A 74 2.20 -4.85 7.44
CA LEU A 74 1.04 -4.44 8.23
C LEU A 74 1.29 -3.04 8.79
N ILE A 75 0.44 -2.10 8.46
CA ILE A 75 0.49 -0.72 8.91
C ILE A 75 -0.53 -0.55 10.04
N ILE A 76 -0.10 -0.06 11.18
CA ILE A 76 -0.90 0.10 12.39
C ILE A 76 -0.96 1.58 12.77
N ASN A 77 -2.18 2.16 12.81
CA ASN A 77 -2.44 3.55 13.20
C ASN A 77 -1.74 4.62 12.34
N GLU A 78 -1.26 4.24 11.17
CA GLU A 78 -0.59 5.11 10.21
C GLU A 78 -1.20 4.96 8.81
N SER A 79 -0.71 5.72 7.87
CA SER A 79 -1.03 5.64 6.44
C SER A 79 0.25 5.69 5.62
N ILE A 80 0.22 5.07 4.44
CA ILE A 80 1.26 5.23 3.42
C ILE A 80 0.56 5.85 2.21
N GLU A 81 0.92 7.07 1.87
CA GLU A 81 0.24 7.86 0.85
C GLU A 81 1.21 8.75 0.07
N GLY A 82 0.79 9.20 -1.11
CA GLY A 82 1.54 10.15 -1.91
C GLY A 82 2.93 9.68 -2.29
N GLU A 83 3.95 10.46 -1.97
CA GLU A 83 5.35 10.14 -2.32
C GLU A 83 5.90 8.93 -1.55
N GLU A 84 5.34 8.62 -0.38
CA GLU A 84 5.73 7.43 0.39
C GLU A 84 5.47 6.12 -0.37
N LEU A 85 4.56 6.14 -1.35
CA LEU A 85 4.31 4.99 -2.23
C LEU A 85 5.48 4.69 -3.19
N ASN A 86 6.46 5.56 -3.28
CA ASN A 86 7.67 5.38 -4.08
C ASN A 86 8.92 5.07 -3.25
N GLU A 87 8.76 5.01 -1.94
CA GLU A 87 9.84 4.80 -1.00
C GLU A 87 9.72 3.43 -0.31
N PRO A 88 10.81 2.88 0.19
CA PRO A 88 10.74 1.68 0.99
C PRO A 88 9.87 1.87 2.23
N ILE A 89 8.92 0.94 2.43
CA ILE A 89 8.05 0.95 3.61
C ILE A 89 8.93 0.82 4.86
N PRO A 90 8.81 1.70 5.86
CA PRO A 90 9.55 1.60 7.10
C PRO A 90 9.34 0.25 7.82
N ALA A 91 10.24 -0.10 8.72
CA ALA A 91 10.10 -1.25 9.63
C ALA A 91 10.27 -0.75 11.07
N ASP A 92 9.17 -0.61 11.77
CA ASP A 92 9.07 -0.13 13.16
C ASP A 92 7.83 -0.71 13.84
N ASP A 93 7.47 -0.20 15.01
CA ASP A 93 6.32 -0.70 15.77
C ASP A 93 4.97 -0.49 15.09
N GLN A 94 4.88 0.43 14.14
CA GLN A 94 3.67 0.75 13.37
C GLN A 94 3.71 0.22 11.94
N HIS A 95 4.87 -0.23 11.49
CA HIS A 95 5.10 -0.79 10.16
C HIS A 95 5.76 -2.17 10.30
N ILE A 96 4.94 -3.21 10.40
CA ILE A 96 5.45 -4.57 10.61
C ILE A 96 5.79 -5.20 9.27
N HIS A 97 7.03 -5.62 9.13
CA HIS A 97 7.60 -6.21 7.93
C HIS A 97 7.63 -7.73 7.99
N PHE A 98 7.09 -8.39 6.96
CA PHE A 98 7.04 -9.85 6.84
C PHE A 98 8.02 -10.35 5.77
N GLY A 99 9.30 -10.02 5.94
CA GLY A 99 10.35 -10.26 4.96
C GLY A 99 10.69 -11.73 4.69
N GLY A 100 10.26 -12.64 5.53
CA GLY A 100 10.39 -14.08 5.29
C GLY A 100 9.29 -14.70 4.44
N GLY A 101 8.32 -13.90 3.97
CA GLY A 101 7.15 -14.39 3.24
C GLY A 101 6.04 -14.91 4.14
N GLN A 102 5.99 -14.48 5.39
CA GLN A 102 4.92 -14.85 6.33
C GLN A 102 3.58 -14.35 5.84
N THR A 103 2.53 -15.15 6.08
CA THR A 103 1.13 -14.87 5.73
C THR A 103 0.23 -14.74 6.94
N GLU A 104 0.80 -14.81 8.14
CA GLU A 104 0.11 -14.59 9.40
C GLU A 104 1.06 -14.08 10.49
N LYS A 105 0.50 -13.44 11.48
CA LYS A 105 1.21 -12.94 12.66
C LYS A 105 0.31 -12.96 13.87
N THR A 106 0.83 -13.48 14.97
CA THR A 106 0.24 -13.29 16.30
C THR A 106 0.96 -12.15 17.00
N LEU A 107 0.22 -11.18 17.48
CA LEU A 107 0.76 -10.00 18.17
C LEU A 107 -0.16 -9.56 19.30
N GLU A 108 0.36 -8.73 20.18
CA GLU A 108 -0.40 -8.04 21.19
C GLU A 108 -0.51 -6.56 20.82
N LEU A 109 -1.75 -6.08 20.77
CA LEU A 109 -2.04 -4.67 20.56
C LEU A 109 -2.49 -4.03 21.88
N PRO A 110 -2.13 -2.78 22.15
CA PRO A 110 -2.68 -2.06 23.30
C PRO A 110 -4.21 -2.06 23.28
N ALA A 111 -4.84 -2.06 24.46
CA ALA A 111 -6.29 -1.90 24.53
C ALA A 111 -6.71 -0.57 23.90
N GLY A 112 -7.81 -0.57 23.14
CA GLY A 112 -8.34 0.60 22.48
C GLY A 112 -8.59 0.38 20.99
N THR A 113 -8.82 1.47 20.28
CA THR A 113 -9.14 1.47 18.85
C THR A 113 -7.89 1.60 18.00
N HIS A 114 -7.75 0.74 17.00
CA HIS A 114 -6.62 0.73 16.06
C HIS A 114 -7.11 0.69 14.63
N THR A 115 -6.38 1.34 13.74
CA THR A 115 -6.52 1.12 12.29
C THR A 115 -5.45 0.16 11.82
N LEU A 116 -5.81 -0.73 10.90
CA LEU A 116 -4.93 -1.72 10.30
C LEU A 116 -5.08 -1.67 8.78
N GLN A 117 -3.96 -1.75 8.07
CA GLN A 117 -3.93 -1.84 6.61
C GLN A 117 -2.80 -2.74 6.15
N LEU A 118 -3.05 -3.57 5.16
CA LEU A 118 -2.02 -4.36 4.49
C LEU A 118 -1.50 -3.64 3.25
N VAL A 119 -0.20 -3.69 3.07
CA VAL A 119 0.48 -3.17 1.87
C VAL A 119 1.45 -4.24 1.39
N LEU A 120 1.42 -4.55 0.09
CA LEU A 120 2.39 -5.46 -0.51
C LEU A 120 3.62 -4.67 -0.96
N GLY A 121 4.78 -5.03 -0.45
CA GLY A 121 6.08 -4.51 -0.90
C GLY A 121 6.72 -5.42 -1.94
N ASP A 122 7.44 -4.83 -2.87
CA ASP A 122 8.28 -5.56 -3.81
C ASP A 122 9.56 -6.09 -3.13
N TRP A 123 10.48 -6.65 -3.90
CA TRP A 123 11.74 -7.20 -3.39
C TRP A 123 12.58 -6.20 -2.58
N SER A 124 12.42 -4.89 -2.82
CA SER A 124 13.11 -3.80 -2.14
C SER A 124 12.23 -3.03 -1.16
N HIS A 125 11.08 -3.60 -0.75
CA HIS A 125 10.12 -3.03 0.20
C HIS A 125 9.31 -1.84 -0.34
N ILE A 126 9.35 -1.55 -1.62
CA ILE A 126 8.60 -0.45 -2.23
C ILE A 126 7.22 -0.95 -2.67
N PRO A 127 6.13 -0.21 -2.41
CA PRO A 127 4.81 -0.56 -2.93
C PRO A 127 4.82 -0.68 -4.46
N HIS A 128 4.04 -1.63 -5.00
CA HIS A 128 3.91 -1.84 -6.44
C HIS A 128 3.18 -0.69 -7.14
N ASN A 129 3.23 -0.69 -8.47
CA ASN A 129 2.49 0.23 -9.34
C ASN A 129 1.47 -0.54 -10.21
N PRO A 130 0.14 -0.35 -10.03
CA PRO A 130 -0.49 0.40 -8.93
C PRO A 130 -0.26 -0.27 -7.57
N PRO A 131 -0.39 0.48 -6.45
CA PRO A 131 -0.21 -0.09 -5.12
C PRO A 131 -1.20 -1.22 -4.84
N VAL A 132 -0.69 -2.31 -4.27
CA VAL A 132 -1.50 -3.43 -3.81
C VAL A 132 -1.70 -3.27 -2.31
N MET A 133 -2.84 -2.69 -1.94
CA MET A 133 -3.17 -2.30 -0.58
C MET A 133 -4.58 -2.80 -0.24
N SER A 134 -4.76 -3.23 1.02
CA SER A 134 -6.10 -3.55 1.53
C SER A 134 -6.90 -2.28 1.84
N GLU A 135 -8.19 -2.46 2.07
CA GLU A 135 -8.94 -1.43 2.81
C GLU A 135 -8.31 -1.22 4.18
N LYS A 136 -8.35 0.01 4.67
CA LYS A 136 -7.99 0.33 6.04
C LYS A 136 -9.18 -0.05 6.92
N ILE A 137 -8.98 -0.98 7.84
CA ILE A 137 -10.00 -1.42 8.79
C ILE A 137 -9.76 -0.80 10.17
N THR A 138 -10.83 -0.63 10.93
CA THR A 138 -10.80 -0.18 12.33
C THR A 138 -11.23 -1.32 13.22
N VAL A 139 -10.41 -1.66 14.22
CA VAL A 139 -10.69 -2.71 15.20
C VAL A 139 -10.57 -2.16 16.62
N THR A 140 -11.24 -2.78 17.56
CA THR A 140 -11.14 -2.45 18.98
C THR A 140 -10.57 -3.63 19.74
N VAL A 141 -9.53 -3.41 20.51
CA VAL A 141 -8.88 -4.42 21.36
C VAL A 141 -9.32 -4.22 22.81
N LYS A 142 -9.79 -5.30 23.44
CA LYS A 142 -10.21 -5.35 24.84
C LYS A 142 -9.15 -5.96 25.74
#